data_dfe69b7772c725d8a9243fd1c0740163
#
_entry.id   dfe69b7772c725d8a9243fd1c0740163
#
_cell.length_a   1.000
_cell.length_b   1.000
_cell.length_c   1.000
_cell.angle_alpha   90.00
_cell.angle_beta   90.00
_cell.angle_gamma   90.00
#
_symmetry.space_group_name_H-M   'P 1'
#
loop_
_entity.id
_entity.type
_entity.pdbx_description
1 polymer ?
#
loop_
_entity_poly.entity_id
_entity_poly.type
_entity_poly.pdbx_seq_one_letter_code
_entity_poly.pdbx_strand_id
1 'polypeptide(L)'
;MVEKQTDSVGIVEAKTVRVVEVDNPLKLVSGKTLAPIDVTYETYGTLNSAGDNIVFICHALSGSAHAAGFSSEDDKKPGWWDIMIGPGKAIDTNKYYVICSNFLGSCSGTTGPSSINPQTGKAYNLDFPLITIADMVKVQKLLLDKLGVKQLLSVIGGSMGGMQVLQWAIEYPDFVKSAIVIAATPRLGPQAIAFDAVGRNAILADMESGRPTRKGLATARMIGHITYLSKESMREKFGRELKSAEKYSYDFSAEFAVETYLDYQGQSFVDRFDANCYLYITKAMDYFDLERDYGSLRQAFAKTKSRFLIVSFTSDWLFTPAHSEEMVNALVAQRKPVSYCNILSPYGHDAFLLEPETLGRLLSGFLSTTFAKPKFDKPAAVSSIRGVDRAIRLRVDYELIESLIRPNSRVLDVGCGDGLLLLNLQHDKNIDAEGIEVDQELVLQSVDSGLDIIHRDIERGLEHYPDGSFDYAVLSQTLQTLKNPHLVFAELLRVAEKVIVSFPNFAYWKCRAGLFFAGRAPRTKQLPFRWYDTPNIHFLSLRDFEDFCREIGAKVEVRLPLIGNRQSPVKFAPNIFAEQAIYLTSRK
;
A
#
# COMPACT_ATOMS: atom_id res chain seq x y z
N MET A 1 -7.01 -23.90 -30.04
CA MET A 1 -5.76 -23.18 -29.76
C MET A 1 -6.19 -21.87 -29.13
N VAL A 2 -5.94 -21.69 -27.83
CA VAL A 2 -6.14 -20.39 -27.17
C VAL A 2 -5.13 -19.46 -27.81
N GLU A 3 -5.55 -18.34 -28.39
CA GLU A 3 -4.66 -17.28 -28.84
C GLU A 3 -3.76 -16.93 -27.65
N LYS A 4 -2.45 -17.22 -27.78
CA LYS A 4 -1.47 -16.85 -26.75
C LYS A 4 -1.52 -15.33 -26.62
N GLN A 5 -2.05 -14.83 -25.50
CA GLN A 5 -2.06 -13.41 -25.19
C GLN A 5 -0.64 -12.88 -25.33
N THR A 6 -0.46 -11.82 -26.08
CA THR A 6 0.86 -11.17 -26.34
C THR A 6 1.53 -10.62 -25.08
N ASP A 7 0.81 -10.60 -23.97
CA ASP A 7 1.22 -10.10 -22.65
C ASP A 7 1.53 -11.20 -21.62
N SER A 8 1.56 -12.49 -22.03
CA SER A 8 1.93 -13.63 -21.19
C SER A 8 3.45 -13.86 -21.19
N VAL A 9 3.97 -14.30 -20.05
CA VAL A 9 5.36 -14.79 -19.95
C VAL A 9 5.57 -16.17 -20.59
N GLY A 10 4.50 -16.83 -21.08
CA GLY A 10 4.54 -18.13 -21.73
C GLY A 10 4.61 -19.28 -20.73
N ILE A 11 5.27 -20.38 -21.15
CA ILE A 11 5.49 -21.56 -20.30
C ILE A 11 6.68 -21.30 -19.40
N VAL A 12 6.53 -21.59 -18.10
CA VAL A 12 7.54 -21.37 -17.07
C VAL A 12 7.85 -22.68 -16.38
N GLU A 13 9.14 -22.99 -16.24
CA GLU A 13 9.61 -24.18 -15.55
C GLU A 13 10.01 -23.87 -14.11
N ALA A 14 9.45 -24.63 -13.16
CA ALA A 14 9.84 -24.57 -11.76
C ALA A 14 11.22 -25.20 -11.55
N LYS A 15 12.09 -24.52 -10.80
CA LYS A 15 13.45 -24.94 -10.46
C LYS A 15 13.54 -25.24 -8.99
N THR A 16 14.32 -26.26 -8.62
CA THR A 16 14.56 -26.60 -7.20
C THR A 16 16.05 -26.56 -6.92
N VAL A 17 16.39 -25.92 -5.79
CA VAL A 17 17.78 -25.84 -5.33
C VAL A 17 17.87 -26.14 -3.84
N ARG A 18 18.89 -26.90 -3.44
CA ARG A 18 19.22 -27.14 -2.05
C ARG A 18 19.93 -25.95 -1.46
N VAL A 19 19.36 -25.37 -0.40
CA VAL A 19 19.90 -24.19 0.28
C VAL A 19 20.49 -24.49 1.66
N VAL A 20 20.11 -25.64 2.24
CA VAL A 20 20.68 -26.14 3.51
C VAL A 20 21.06 -27.60 3.34
N GLU A 21 22.34 -27.90 3.59
CA GLU A 21 22.90 -29.25 3.52
C GLU A 21 22.67 -30.01 4.84
N VAL A 22 22.74 -31.35 4.79
CA VAL A 22 22.47 -32.25 5.94
C VAL A 22 23.44 -32.00 7.09
N ASP A 23 24.70 -31.72 6.78
CA ASP A 23 25.80 -31.53 7.73
C ASP A 23 25.83 -30.13 8.38
N ASN A 24 25.05 -29.19 7.84
CA ASN A 24 24.95 -27.84 8.39
C ASN A 24 23.47 -27.39 8.56
N PRO A 25 22.73 -27.97 9.52
CA PRO A 25 21.30 -27.74 9.68
C PRO A 25 20.98 -26.31 10.08
N LEU A 26 19.90 -25.76 9.51
CA LEU A 26 19.38 -24.45 9.84
C LEU A 26 18.76 -24.46 11.25
N LYS A 27 19.21 -23.56 12.11
CA LYS A 27 18.54 -23.30 13.39
C LYS A 27 17.34 -22.38 13.15
N LEU A 28 16.15 -22.86 13.53
CA LEU A 28 14.88 -22.16 13.46
C LEU A 28 14.64 -21.29 14.71
N VAL A 29 13.70 -20.34 14.61
CA VAL A 29 13.29 -19.48 15.74
C VAL A 29 12.76 -20.31 16.92
N SER A 30 12.10 -21.44 16.65
CA SER A 30 11.64 -22.40 17.67
C SER A 30 12.76 -23.09 18.45
N GLY A 31 14.02 -22.87 18.10
CA GLY A 31 15.20 -23.53 18.67
C GLY A 31 15.49 -24.92 18.11
N LYS A 32 14.58 -25.49 17.30
CA LYS A 32 14.80 -26.73 16.55
C LYS A 32 15.73 -26.49 15.36
N THR A 33 16.26 -27.58 14.80
CA THR A 33 17.06 -27.55 13.58
C THR A 33 16.36 -28.30 12.45
N LEU A 34 16.59 -27.89 11.21
CA LEU A 34 16.05 -28.54 10.01
C LEU A 34 17.09 -28.62 8.91
N ALA A 35 17.26 -29.82 8.36
CA ALA A 35 18.09 -30.13 7.20
C ALA A 35 17.69 -31.50 6.62
N PRO A 36 17.82 -31.69 5.30
CA PRO A 36 18.15 -30.69 4.29
C PRO A 36 16.96 -29.75 4.02
N ILE A 37 17.23 -28.59 3.40
CA ILE A 37 16.16 -27.69 2.91
C ILE A 37 16.37 -27.48 1.40
N ASP A 38 15.37 -27.88 0.64
CA ASP A 38 15.22 -27.62 -0.78
C ASP A 38 14.18 -26.52 -1.00
N VAL A 39 14.44 -25.62 -1.94
CA VAL A 39 13.51 -24.52 -2.28
C VAL A 39 13.17 -24.58 -3.76
N THR A 40 11.89 -24.63 -4.05
CA THR A 40 11.35 -24.54 -5.42
C THR A 40 10.96 -23.09 -5.71
N TYR A 41 11.36 -22.59 -6.88
CA TYR A 41 11.15 -21.22 -7.32
C TYR A 41 10.95 -21.13 -8.82
N GLU A 42 10.36 -20.03 -9.26
CA GLU A 42 10.22 -19.65 -10.67
C GLU A 42 10.78 -18.27 -10.92
N THR A 43 11.13 -17.99 -12.19
CA THR A 43 11.68 -16.70 -12.59
C THR A 43 11.03 -16.22 -13.89
N TYR A 44 10.82 -14.89 -13.99
CA TYR A 44 10.20 -14.26 -15.14
C TYR A 44 11.00 -13.05 -15.58
N GLY A 45 11.11 -12.81 -16.89
CA GLY A 45 11.90 -11.74 -17.47
C GLY A 45 13.40 -12.04 -17.50
N THR A 46 14.22 -11.00 -17.62
CA THR A 46 15.68 -11.13 -17.79
C THR A 46 16.45 -10.27 -16.80
N LEU A 47 17.45 -10.88 -16.17
CA LEU A 47 18.38 -10.16 -15.31
C LEU A 47 19.26 -9.25 -16.17
N ASN A 48 19.31 -7.96 -15.83
CA ASN A 48 20.18 -7.01 -16.51
C ASN A 48 21.65 -7.18 -16.09
N SER A 49 22.57 -6.59 -16.85
CA SER A 49 24.01 -6.70 -16.59
C SER A 49 24.47 -6.08 -15.28
N ALA A 50 23.70 -5.12 -14.73
CA ALA A 50 23.98 -4.50 -13.44
C ALA A 50 23.49 -5.33 -12.26
N GLY A 51 22.56 -6.28 -12.48
CA GLY A 51 21.95 -7.10 -11.44
C GLY A 51 21.06 -6.32 -10.48
N ASP A 52 20.52 -5.17 -10.90
CA ASP A 52 19.79 -4.22 -10.05
C ASP A 52 18.28 -4.12 -10.35
N ASN A 53 17.77 -4.96 -11.27
CA ASN A 53 16.36 -5.01 -11.68
C ASN A 53 15.56 -6.16 -11.06
N ILE A 54 16.00 -6.71 -9.93
CA ILE A 54 15.40 -7.91 -9.33
C ILE A 54 14.22 -7.54 -8.44
N VAL A 55 13.05 -8.12 -8.74
CA VAL A 55 11.84 -8.04 -7.93
C VAL A 55 11.53 -9.41 -7.33
N PHE A 56 11.41 -9.50 -6.01
CA PHE A 56 11.08 -10.73 -5.31
C PHE A 56 9.62 -10.73 -4.86
N ILE A 57 8.88 -11.80 -5.22
CA ILE A 57 7.46 -11.95 -4.88
C ILE A 57 7.29 -12.90 -3.71
N CYS A 58 6.64 -12.45 -2.66
CA CYS A 58 6.23 -13.25 -1.52
C CYS A 58 4.75 -13.61 -1.66
N HIS A 59 4.45 -14.88 -1.92
CA HIS A 59 3.07 -15.32 -2.09
C HIS A 59 2.33 -15.48 -0.76
N ALA A 60 1.00 -15.38 -0.81
CA ALA A 60 0.09 -15.57 0.32
C ALA A 60 -0.03 -17.05 0.72
N LEU A 61 -0.77 -17.33 1.80
CA LEU A 61 -0.95 -18.66 2.41
C LEU A 61 -1.15 -19.80 1.40
N SER A 62 -2.06 -19.63 0.46
CA SER A 62 -2.46 -20.66 -0.52
C SER A 62 -1.88 -20.46 -1.91
N GLY A 63 -0.96 -19.51 -2.09
CA GLY A 63 -0.21 -19.30 -3.32
C GLY A 63 0.91 -20.31 -3.52
N SER A 64 1.68 -20.11 -4.59
CA SER A 64 2.87 -20.89 -4.90
C SER A 64 3.88 -20.04 -5.66
N ALA A 65 5.05 -20.61 -5.96
CA ALA A 65 6.06 -19.98 -6.83
C ALA A 65 5.51 -19.65 -8.23
N HIS A 66 4.50 -20.40 -8.70
CA HIS A 66 3.87 -20.19 -9.99
C HIS A 66 2.96 -18.94 -9.97
N ALA A 67 3.61 -17.77 -10.09
CA ALA A 67 2.92 -16.48 -10.03
C ALA A 67 2.41 -16.02 -11.39
N ALA A 68 3.05 -16.36 -12.50
CA ALA A 68 2.63 -15.95 -13.84
C ALA A 68 2.92 -17.01 -14.90
N GLY A 69 2.28 -16.90 -16.07
CA GLY A 69 2.43 -17.84 -17.17
C GLY A 69 1.75 -19.18 -16.90
N PHE A 70 2.19 -20.22 -17.61
CA PHE A 70 1.62 -21.57 -17.59
C PHE A 70 2.72 -22.58 -17.28
N SER A 71 2.42 -23.64 -16.51
CA SER A 71 3.38 -24.70 -16.22
C SER A 71 3.49 -25.71 -17.39
N SER A 72 2.44 -25.80 -18.22
CA SER A 72 2.38 -26.67 -19.42
C SER A 72 1.49 -26.10 -20.51
N GLU A 73 1.51 -26.74 -21.69
CA GLU A 73 0.61 -26.39 -22.81
C GLU A 73 -0.86 -26.73 -22.51
N ASP A 74 -1.09 -27.70 -21.63
CA ASP A 74 -2.41 -28.20 -21.26
C ASP A 74 -3.08 -27.40 -20.14
N ASP A 75 -2.35 -26.49 -19.49
CA ASP A 75 -2.87 -25.69 -18.40
C ASP A 75 -3.96 -24.72 -18.87
N LYS A 76 -5.10 -24.75 -18.18
CA LYS A 76 -6.24 -23.90 -18.46
C LYS A 76 -6.20 -22.54 -17.77
N LYS A 77 -5.36 -22.39 -16.75
CA LYS A 77 -5.26 -21.19 -15.94
C LYS A 77 -3.79 -20.82 -15.77
N PRO A 78 -3.46 -19.54 -15.92
CA PRO A 78 -2.12 -19.05 -15.63
C PRO A 78 -1.85 -19.01 -14.13
N GLY A 79 -0.62 -18.62 -13.76
CA GLY A 79 -0.20 -18.35 -12.40
C GLY A 79 -1.12 -17.37 -11.68
N TRP A 80 -1.12 -17.42 -10.34
CA TRP A 80 -2.11 -16.75 -9.49
C TRP A 80 -2.07 -15.21 -9.58
N TRP A 81 -0.99 -14.61 -10.06
CA TRP A 81 -0.83 -13.16 -10.23
C TRP A 81 -0.44 -12.76 -11.66
N ASP A 82 -0.74 -13.61 -12.63
CA ASP A 82 -0.46 -13.36 -14.05
C ASP A 82 -1.03 -12.02 -14.53
N ILE A 83 -2.13 -11.57 -13.94
CA ILE A 83 -2.74 -10.27 -14.19
C ILE A 83 -1.79 -9.08 -13.91
N MET A 84 -0.83 -9.26 -12.99
CA MET A 84 0.13 -8.22 -12.59
C MET A 84 1.52 -8.41 -13.19
N ILE A 85 1.93 -9.64 -13.53
CA ILE A 85 3.29 -9.99 -13.95
C ILE A 85 3.28 -10.40 -15.42
N GLY A 86 4.03 -9.71 -16.25
CA GLY A 86 4.17 -10.03 -17.67
C GLY A 86 4.71 -8.87 -18.49
N PRO A 87 4.94 -9.08 -19.79
CA PRO A 87 5.38 -8.02 -20.70
C PRO A 87 4.36 -6.86 -20.73
N GLY A 88 4.79 -5.66 -20.37
CA GLY A 88 3.93 -4.46 -20.35
C GLY A 88 2.91 -4.39 -19.22
N LYS A 89 2.84 -5.38 -18.31
CA LYS A 89 1.98 -5.37 -17.13
C LYS A 89 2.57 -4.51 -16.00
N ALA A 90 1.90 -4.43 -14.87
CA ALA A 90 2.32 -3.63 -13.73
C ALA A 90 3.76 -3.96 -13.26
N ILE A 91 4.09 -5.25 -13.19
CA ILE A 91 5.44 -5.76 -12.96
C ILE A 91 5.96 -6.24 -14.32
N ASP A 92 6.46 -5.27 -15.10
CA ASP A 92 6.84 -5.44 -16.50
C ASP A 92 8.09 -6.31 -16.65
N THR A 93 7.94 -7.54 -17.12
CA THR A 93 9.03 -8.48 -17.32
C THR A 93 10.00 -8.11 -18.45
N ASN A 94 9.68 -7.08 -19.26
CA ASN A 94 10.65 -6.46 -20.17
C ASN A 94 11.69 -5.61 -19.42
N LYS A 95 11.37 -5.16 -18.19
CA LYS A 95 12.22 -4.29 -17.36
C LYS A 95 12.79 -5.01 -16.15
N TYR A 96 11.98 -5.85 -15.51
CA TYR A 96 12.30 -6.48 -14.24
C TYR A 96 12.56 -7.98 -14.40
N TYR A 97 13.52 -8.46 -13.62
CA TYR A 97 13.72 -9.88 -13.40
C TYR A 97 13.00 -10.28 -12.12
N VAL A 98 11.90 -11.00 -12.26
CA VAL A 98 11.01 -11.36 -11.16
C VAL A 98 11.38 -12.76 -10.67
N ILE A 99 11.48 -12.94 -9.37
CA ILE A 99 11.71 -14.23 -8.70
C ILE A 99 10.55 -14.45 -7.74
N CYS A 100 9.89 -15.60 -7.80
CA CYS A 100 8.91 -16.07 -6.81
C CYS A 100 9.33 -17.44 -6.30
N SER A 101 9.41 -17.63 -5.00
CA SER A 101 9.74 -18.93 -4.40
C SER A 101 8.62 -19.42 -3.49
N ASN A 102 8.46 -20.73 -3.41
CA ASN A 102 7.69 -21.33 -2.34
C ASN A 102 8.44 -21.13 -1.02
N PHE A 103 7.73 -20.70 0.04
CA PHE A 103 8.33 -20.54 1.37
C PHE A 103 8.49 -21.89 2.10
N LEU A 104 9.32 -21.91 3.12
CA LEU A 104 9.51 -23.07 4.00
C LEU A 104 8.17 -23.46 4.65
N GLY A 105 7.82 -24.74 4.61
CA GLY A 105 6.57 -25.26 5.14
C GLY A 105 5.41 -25.30 4.16
N SER A 106 5.60 -24.84 2.90
CA SER A 106 4.61 -24.98 1.83
C SER A 106 4.52 -26.41 1.30
N CYS A 107 3.48 -26.73 0.53
CA CYS A 107 3.28 -28.05 -0.07
C CYS A 107 3.67 -28.14 -1.56
N SER A 108 4.31 -27.11 -2.10
CA SER A 108 4.58 -26.99 -3.55
C SER A 108 6.08 -27.12 -3.88
N GLY A 109 6.73 -28.17 -3.39
CA GLY A 109 8.11 -28.54 -3.74
C GLY A 109 9.21 -28.02 -2.81
N THR A 110 8.98 -26.91 -2.08
CA THR A 110 9.89 -26.50 -0.99
C THR A 110 9.69 -27.38 0.23
N THR A 111 10.77 -27.62 0.99
CA THR A 111 10.74 -28.47 2.19
C THR A 111 9.63 -28.00 3.16
N GLY A 112 8.78 -28.94 3.55
CA GLY A 112 7.62 -28.71 4.42
C GLY A 112 7.14 -30.02 5.09
N PRO A 113 6.01 -29.99 5.77
CA PRO A 113 5.42 -31.15 6.44
C PRO A 113 5.21 -32.37 5.54
N SER A 114 4.90 -32.19 4.27
CA SER A 114 4.73 -33.26 3.28
C SER A 114 6.06 -33.82 2.74
N SER A 115 7.20 -33.19 3.03
CA SER A 115 8.53 -33.66 2.61
C SER A 115 8.97 -34.90 3.38
N ILE A 116 9.81 -35.73 2.73
CA ILE A 116 10.37 -36.94 3.38
C ILE A 116 11.40 -36.52 4.43
N ASN A 117 11.21 -36.98 5.63
CA ASN A 117 12.18 -36.88 6.72
C ASN A 117 13.32 -37.87 6.44
N PRO A 118 14.56 -37.43 6.25
CA PRO A 118 15.69 -38.32 5.90
C PRO A 118 16.04 -39.32 7.02
N GLN A 119 15.63 -39.04 8.28
CA GLN A 119 15.90 -39.92 9.40
C GLN A 119 14.93 -41.12 9.46
N THR A 120 13.68 -40.91 9.02
CA THR A 120 12.63 -41.93 9.11
C THR A 120 12.23 -42.55 7.77
N GLY A 121 12.59 -41.92 6.66
CA GLY A 121 12.15 -42.28 5.32
C GLY A 121 10.65 -42.05 5.03
N LYS A 122 9.93 -41.38 5.93
CA LYS A 122 8.49 -41.02 5.84
C LYS A 122 8.31 -39.52 5.79
N ALA A 123 7.14 -39.08 5.35
CA ALA A 123 6.80 -37.66 5.43
C ALA A 123 6.88 -37.16 6.89
N TYR A 124 7.33 -35.91 7.06
CA TYR A 124 7.40 -35.30 8.40
C TYR A 124 6.03 -35.23 9.08
N ASN A 125 4.98 -34.84 8.35
CA ASN A 125 3.65 -34.60 8.91
C ASN A 125 3.75 -33.71 10.17
N LEU A 126 3.18 -34.14 11.31
CA LEU A 126 3.21 -33.40 12.59
C LEU A 126 4.58 -33.43 13.30
N ASP A 127 5.56 -34.22 12.81
CA ASP A 127 6.94 -34.21 13.30
C ASP A 127 7.77 -33.07 12.70
N PHE A 128 7.22 -32.33 11.71
CA PHE A 128 7.88 -31.16 11.15
C PHE A 128 8.07 -30.10 12.26
N PRO A 129 9.24 -29.43 12.34
CA PRO A 129 9.43 -28.41 13.36
C PRO A 129 8.53 -27.20 13.12
N LEU A 130 8.00 -26.58 14.20
CA LEU A 130 7.29 -25.31 14.08
C LEU A 130 8.21 -24.23 13.51
N ILE A 131 7.69 -23.51 12.54
CA ILE A 131 8.35 -22.44 11.80
C ILE A 131 7.65 -21.11 12.04
N THR A 132 8.33 -20.03 11.71
CA THR A 132 7.82 -18.65 11.75
C THR A 132 7.98 -17.97 10.40
N ILE A 133 7.36 -16.79 10.23
CA ILE A 133 7.58 -15.93 9.04
C ILE A 133 9.08 -15.57 8.92
N ALA A 134 9.77 -15.33 10.04
CA ALA A 134 11.21 -15.07 10.04
C ALA A 134 12.02 -16.26 9.49
N ASP A 135 11.66 -17.51 9.82
CA ASP A 135 12.31 -18.70 9.26
C ASP A 135 12.06 -18.82 7.74
N MET A 136 10.83 -18.48 7.28
CA MET A 136 10.51 -18.46 5.84
C MET A 136 11.40 -17.47 5.10
N VAL A 137 11.50 -16.24 5.61
CA VAL A 137 12.33 -15.18 5.02
C VAL A 137 13.81 -15.54 5.03
N LYS A 138 14.30 -16.16 6.12
CA LYS A 138 15.68 -16.64 6.21
C LYS A 138 16.00 -17.67 5.14
N VAL A 139 15.09 -18.61 4.87
CA VAL A 139 15.27 -19.63 3.82
C VAL A 139 15.22 -18.99 2.42
N GLN A 140 14.33 -18.02 2.20
CA GLN A 140 14.30 -17.23 0.95
C GLN A 140 15.62 -16.46 0.74
N LYS A 141 16.20 -15.90 1.81
CA LYS A 141 17.51 -15.22 1.73
C LYS A 141 18.63 -16.20 1.31
N LEU A 142 18.63 -17.40 1.89
CA LEU A 142 19.59 -18.45 1.50
C LEU A 142 19.44 -18.83 0.03
N LEU A 143 18.21 -18.92 -0.49
CA LEU A 143 17.96 -19.09 -1.92
C LEU A 143 18.61 -18.00 -2.74
N LEU A 144 18.34 -16.73 -2.41
CA LEU A 144 18.86 -15.58 -3.16
C LEU A 144 20.40 -15.51 -3.11
N ASP A 145 21.02 -15.89 -1.97
CA ASP A 145 22.47 -16.00 -1.85
C ASP A 145 23.03 -17.07 -2.76
N LYS A 146 22.37 -18.24 -2.83
CA LYS A 146 22.77 -19.35 -3.71
C LYS A 146 22.64 -18.96 -5.20
N LEU A 147 21.66 -18.12 -5.54
CA LEU A 147 21.48 -17.56 -6.88
C LEU A 147 22.43 -16.38 -7.19
N GLY A 148 23.25 -15.97 -6.24
CA GLY A 148 24.22 -14.88 -6.42
C GLY A 148 23.61 -13.48 -6.40
N VAL A 149 22.35 -13.32 -5.96
CA VAL A 149 21.68 -12.02 -5.85
C VAL A 149 22.36 -11.19 -4.76
N LYS A 150 22.67 -9.95 -5.06
CA LYS A 150 23.35 -9.02 -4.12
C LYS A 150 22.41 -8.02 -3.50
N GLN A 151 21.37 -7.62 -4.21
CA GLN A 151 20.39 -6.65 -3.77
C GLN A 151 19.06 -6.87 -4.52
N LEU A 152 17.95 -6.59 -3.86
CA LEU A 152 16.62 -6.56 -4.46
C LEU A 152 16.22 -5.11 -4.74
N LEU A 153 15.71 -4.84 -5.93
CA LEU A 153 15.04 -3.60 -6.26
C LEU A 153 13.78 -3.46 -5.39
N SER A 154 13.01 -4.55 -5.31
CA SER A 154 11.78 -4.57 -4.51
C SER A 154 11.46 -5.97 -3.99
N VAL A 155 10.88 -6.03 -2.79
CA VAL A 155 10.14 -7.20 -2.29
C VAL A 155 8.66 -6.83 -2.25
N ILE A 156 7.80 -7.69 -2.83
CA ILE A 156 6.36 -7.42 -2.97
C ILE A 156 5.56 -8.60 -2.42
N GLY A 157 4.53 -8.33 -1.64
CA GLY A 157 3.65 -9.39 -1.18
C GLY A 157 2.32 -8.89 -0.63
N GLY A 158 1.27 -9.70 -0.85
CA GLY A 158 -0.06 -9.47 -0.30
C GLY A 158 -0.37 -10.43 0.85
N SER A 159 -1.18 -9.99 1.82
CA SER A 159 -1.61 -10.82 2.95
C SER A 159 -0.41 -11.35 3.76
N MET A 160 -0.31 -12.66 3.99
CA MET A 160 0.87 -13.29 4.59
C MET A 160 2.16 -12.98 3.81
N GLY A 161 2.07 -12.78 2.49
CA GLY A 161 3.19 -12.30 1.68
C GLY A 161 3.68 -10.92 2.15
N GLY A 162 2.77 -10.04 2.53
CA GLY A 162 3.11 -8.73 3.12
C GLY A 162 3.78 -8.84 4.49
N MET A 163 3.43 -9.83 5.32
CA MET A 163 4.16 -10.13 6.56
C MET A 163 5.62 -10.53 6.25
N GLN A 164 5.83 -11.34 5.22
CA GLN A 164 7.18 -11.69 4.74
C GLN A 164 7.94 -10.45 4.26
N VAL A 165 7.28 -9.54 3.52
CA VAL A 165 7.89 -8.27 3.05
C VAL A 165 8.35 -7.41 4.22
N LEU A 166 7.53 -7.27 5.26
CA LEU A 166 7.91 -6.55 6.48
C LEU A 166 9.15 -7.17 7.14
N GLN A 167 9.15 -8.50 7.29
CA GLN A 167 10.30 -9.21 7.86
C GLN A 167 11.56 -9.04 7.00
N TRP A 168 11.46 -9.09 5.67
CA TRP A 168 12.53 -8.82 4.74
C TRP A 168 13.16 -7.44 4.93
N ALA A 169 12.33 -6.40 5.00
CA ALA A 169 12.80 -5.02 5.14
C ALA A 169 13.49 -4.75 6.49
N ILE A 170 13.07 -5.47 7.54
CA ILE A 170 13.64 -5.32 8.90
C ILE A 170 14.93 -6.12 9.06
N GLU A 171 14.95 -7.39 8.61
CA GLU A 171 16.09 -8.29 8.79
C GLU A 171 17.24 -8.02 7.81
N TYR A 172 16.91 -7.55 6.59
CA TYR A 172 17.89 -7.35 5.52
C TYR A 172 17.84 -5.91 4.94
N PRO A 173 18.02 -4.88 5.78
CA PRO A 173 17.79 -3.48 5.39
C PRO A 173 18.71 -2.99 4.26
N ASP A 174 19.93 -3.53 4.13
CA ASP A 174 20.88 -3.19 3.07
C ASP A 174 20.65 -3.98 1.78
N PHE A 175 19.85 -5.04 1.87
CA PHE A 175 19.58 -5.94 0.74
C PHE A 175 18.32 -5.53 -0.04
N VAL A 176 17.37 -4.83 0.60
CA VAL A 176 16.06 -4.46 0.05
C VAL A 176 15.97 -2.96 -0.18
N LYS A 177 15.97 -2.51 -1.45
CA LYS A 177 15.80 -1.07 -1.78
C LYS A 177 14.40 -0.58 -1.49
N SER A 178 13.37 -1.38 -1.86
CA SER A 178 11.98 -1.01 -1.58
C SER A 178 11.13 -2.20 -1.16
N ALA A 179 10.08 -1.93 -0.39
CA ALA A 179 9.17 -2.89 0.18
C ALA A 179 7.72 -2.51 -0.15
N ILE A 180 7.00 -3.39 -0.84
CA ILE A 180 5.60 -3.18 -1.21
C ILE A 180 4.73 -4.15 -0.41
N VAL A 181 3.99 -3.61 0.55
CA VAL A 181 3.14 -4.35 1.50
C VAL A 181 1.68 -4.13 1.13
N ILE A 182 0.97 -5.20 0.77
CA ILE A 182 -0.41 -5.10 0.28
C ILE A 182 -1.34 -5.89 1.20
N ALA A 183 -2.41 -5.28 1.68
CA ALA A 183 -3.43 -5.94 2.49
C ALA A 183 -2.82 -6.82 3.61
N ALA A 184 -1.94 -6.26 4.43
CA ALA A 184 -1.21 -6.99 5.45
C ALA A 184 -1.30 -6.31 6.83
N THR A 185 -0.79 -6.99 7.85
CA THR A 185 -0.80 -6.52 9.23
C THR A 185 0.59 -6.69 9.86
N PRO A 186 1.01 -5.82 10.78
CA PRO A 186 2.28 -5.97 11.51
C PRO A 186 2.23 -7.03 12.60
N ARG A 187 1.04 -7.49 12.97
CA ARG A 187 0.76 -8.60 13.89
C ARG A 187 -0.61 -9.19 13.61
N LEU A 188 -0.76 -10.50 13.82
CA LEU A 188 -2.07 -11.12 13.65
C LEU A 188 -2.98 -10.77 14.83
N GLY A 189 -4.15 -10.19 14.55
CA GLY A 189 -5.12 -9.82 15.55
C GLY A 189 -5.92 -11.03 16.10
N PRO A 190 -6.56 -10.91 17.27
CA PRO A 190 -7.25 -12.03 17.92
C PRO A 190 -8.37 -12.63 17.07
N GLN A 191 -9.05 -11.84 16.24
CA GLN A 191 -10.09 -12.32 15.35
C GLN A 191 -9.51 -13.24 14.26
N ALA A 192 -8.41 -12.89 13.63
CA ALA A 192 -7.75 -13.70 12.62
C ALA A 192 -7.18 -14.99 13.24
N ILE A 193 -6.54 -14.90 14.42
CA ILE A 193 -6.09 -16.07 15.20
C ILE A 193 -7.27 -17.01 15.51
N ALA A 194 -8.45 -16.48 15.83
CA ALA A 194 -9.64 -17.30 16.11
C ALA A 194 -10.12 -18.04 14.86
N PHE A 195 -10.15 -17.41 13.68
CA PHE A 195 -10.46 -18.09 12.43
C PHE A 195 -9.46 -19.19 12.11
N ASP A 196 -8.17 -18.93 12.25
CA ASP A 196 -7.12 -19.93 12.07
C ASP A 196 -7.26 -21.09 13.06
N ALA A 197 -7.58 -20.82 14.32
CA ALA A 197 -7.79 -21.84 15.34
C ALA A 197 -8.98 -22.74 14.99
N VAL A 198 -10.11 -22.19 14.52
CA VAL A 198 -11.28 -22.99 14.11
C VAL A 198 -10.92 -23.88 12.92
N GLY A 199 -10.21 -23.33 11.91
CA GLY A 199 -9.74 -24.11 10.76
C GLY A 199 -8.81 -25.26 11.17
N ARG A 200 -7.83 -25.00 12.05
CA ARG A 200 -6.94 -26.04 12.59
C ARG A 200 -7.69 -27.11 13.37
N ASN A 201 -8.63 -26.70 14.22
CA ASN A 201 -9.43 -27.64 15.00
C ASN A 201 -10.26 -28.59 14.11
N ALA A 202 -10.80 -28.09 12.99
CA ALA A 202 -11.51 -28.95 12.04
C ALA A 202 -10.58 -30.01 11.42
N ILE A 203 -9.34 -29.66 11.07
CA ILE A 203 -8.35 -30.60 10.55
C ILE A 203 -7.93 -31.61 11.63
N LEU A 204 -7.61 -31.15 12.84
CA LEU A 204 -7.17 -32.00 13.95
C LEU A 204 -8.26 -32.99 14.37
N ALA A 205 -9.53 -32.61 14.36
CA ALA A 205 -10.64 -33.53 14.65
C ALA A 205 -10.75 -34.68 13.64
N ASP A 206 -10.46 -34.45 12.36
CA ASP A 206 -10.36 -35.54 11.38
C ASP A 206 -9.17 -36.47 11.70
N MET A 207 -8.01 -35.93 12.05
CA MET A 207 -6.82 -36.71 12.41
C MET A 207 -7.07 -37.59 13.65
N GLU A 208 -7.61 -37.02 14.73
CA GLU A 208 -7.92 -37.72 15.96
C GLU A 208 -8.93 -38.86 15.75
N SER A 209 -9.89 -38.66 14.85
CA SER A 209 -10.88 -39.70 14.51
C SER A 209 -10.36 -40.78 13.56
N GLY A 210 -9.10 -40.71 13.12
CA GLY A 210 -8.52 -41.60 12.12
C GLY A 210 -9.10 -41.45 10.71
N ARG A 211 -9.84 -40.37 10.45
CA ARG A 211 -10.41 -40.08 9.13
C ARG A 211 -9.42 -39.30 8.27
N PRO A 212 -9.56 -39.39 6.93
CA PRO A 212 -8.82 -38.51 6.04
C PRO A 212 -9.10 -37.03 6.35
N THR A 213 -8.08 -36.19 6.37
CA THR A 213 -8.16 -34.76 6.74
C THR A 213 -8.89 -33.87 5.72
N ARG A 214 -9.48 -34.49 4.68
CA ARG A 214 -10.14 -33.77 3.57
C ARG A 214 -11.30 -32.87 4.02
N LYS A 215 -12.16 -33.37 4.93
CA LYS A 215 -13.30 -32.57 5.43
C LYS A 215 -12.85 -31.39 6.27
N GLY A 216 -11.93 -31.63 7.19
CA GLY A 216 -11.38 -30.58 8.05
C GLY A 216 -10.67 -29.50 7.23
N LEU A 217 -9.85 -29.88 6.25
CA LEU A 217 -9.18 -28.93 5.36
C LEU A 217 -10.18 -28.15 4.49
N ALA A 218 -11.22 -28.81 3.95
CA ALA A 218 -12.28 -28.14 3.22
C ALA A 218 -13.01 -27.11 4.09
N THR A 219 -13.37 -27.49 5.34
CA THR A 219 -13.99 -26.55 6.30
C THR A 219 -13.08 -25.35 6.62
N ALA A 220 -11.79 -25.60 6.83
CA ALA A 220 -10.81 -24.51 7.04
C ALA A 220 -10.77 -23.56 5.83
N ARG A 221 -10.84 -24.09 4.59
CA ARG A 221 -10.89 -23.28 3.38
C ARG A 221 -12.20 -22.48 3.26
N MET A 222 -13.33 -23.06 3.63
CA MET A 222 -14.64 -22.35 3.66
C MET A 222 -14.56 -21.13 4.59
N ILE A 223 -13.99 -21.27 5.79
CA ILE A 223 -13.77 -20.16 6.72
C ILE A 223 -12.91 -19.09 6.06
N GLY A 224 -11.81 -19.48 5.39
CA GLY A 224 -10.97 -18.54 4.65
C GLY A 224 -11.78 -17.75 3.63
N HIS A 225 -12.61 -18.40 2.80
CA HIS A 225 -13.44 -17.70 1.80
C HIS A 225 -14.47 -16.74 2.41
N ILE A 226 -14.99 -17.05 3.58
CA ILE A 226 -15.86 -16.10 4.31
C ILE A 226 -15.06 -14.85 4.71
N THR A 227 -13.82 -15.01 5.15
CA THR A 227 -12.99 -13.88 5.61
C THR A 227 -12.38 -13.08 4.45
N TYR A 228 -12.21 -13.68 3.26
CA TYR A 228 -11.58 -13.02 2.10
C TYR A 228 -12.55 -12.12 1.32
N LEU A 229 -13.85 -12.44 1.31
CA LEU A 229 -14.84 -11.66 0.61
C LEU A 229 -15.46 -10.59 1.53
N SER A 230 -15.76 -9.43 0.98
CA SER A 230 -16.52 -8.41 1.70
C SER A 230 -18.00 -8.81 1.81
N LYS A 231 -18.72 -8.16 2.73
CA LYS A 231 -20.17 -8.28 2.86
C LYS A 231 -20.89 -7.90 1.55
N GLU A 232 -20.40 -6.85 0.89
CA GLU A 232 -20.90 -6.34 -0.38
C GLU A 232 -20.73 -7.38 -1.48
N SER A 233 -19.52 -7.93 -1.65
CA SER A 233 -19.25 -9.00 -2.61
C SER A 233 -20.09 -10.26 -2.38
N MET A 234 -20.24 -10.67 -1.11
CA MET A 234 -21.09 -11.81 -0.77
C MET A 234 -22.56 -11.57 -1.16
N ARG A 235 -23.06 -10.36 -0.86
CA ARG A 235 -24.44 -9.98 -1.21
C ARG A 235 -24.65 -9.91 -2.72
N GLU A 236 -23.70 -9.33 -3.45
CA GLU A 236 -23.80 -9.18 -4.90
C GLU A 236 -23.74 -10.53 -5.63
N LYS A 237 -22.83 -11.42 -5.18
CA LYS A 237 -22.64 -12.74 -5.82
C LYS A 237 -23.76 -13.74 -5.53
N PHE A 238 -24.30 -13.73 -4.33
CA PHE A 238 -25.16 -14.82 -3.85
C PHE A 238 -26.54 -14.35 -3.37
N GLY A 239 -26.66 -13.14 -2.84
CA GLY A 239 -27.89 -12.68 -2.22
C GLY A 239 -28.42 -13.67 -1.18
N ARG A 240 -29.67 -14.06 -1.33
CA ARG A 240 -30.32 -15.19 -0.64
C ARG A 240 -30.87 -16.22 -1.65
N GLU A 241 -30.21 -16.33 -2.78
CA GLU A 241 -30.66 -17.19 -3.87
C GLU A 241 -30.55 -18.66 -3.50
N LEU A 242 -31.56 -19.44 -3.90
CA LEU A 242 -31.55 -20.89 -3.82
C LEU A 242 -30.85 -21.48 -5.04
N LYS A 243 -30.13 -22.58 -4.85
CA LYS A 243 -29.31 -23.22 -5.89
C LYS A 243 -30.09 -23.67 -7.09
N SER A 244 -31.25 -24.29 -6.88
CA SER A 244 -32.01 -24.97 -7.96
C SER A 244 -33.52 -25.12 -7.72
N ALA A 245 -34.07 -24.55 -6.67
CA ALA A 245 -35.44 -24.71 -6.25
C ALA A 245 -36.13 -23.36 -6.02
N GLU A 246 -37.42 -23.28 -6.25
CA GLU A 246 -38.23 -22.11 -5.88
C GLU A 246 -38.68 -22.13 -4.41
N LYS A 247 -38.52 -23.28 -3.71
CA LYS A 247 -38.96 -23.50 -2.34
C LYS A 247 -37.90 -24.20 -1.54
N TYR A 248 -37.88 -23.95 -0.21
CA TYR A 248 -37.00 -24.65 0.73
C TYR A 248 -37.32 -26.15 0.79
N SER A 249 -36.26 -26.97 0.87
CA SER A 249 -36.38 -28.43 1.04
C SER A 249 -36.63 -28.82 2.50
N TYR A 250 -36.32 -27.95 3.48
CA TYR A 250 -36.43 -28.18 4.91
C TYR A 250 -35.62 -29.40 5.39
N ASP A 251 -34.47 -29.65 4.78
CA ASP A 251 -33.52 -30.68 5.17
C ASP A 251 -32.11 -30.07 5.39
N PHE A 252 -31.10 -30.91 5.63
CA PHE A 252 -29.70 -30.48 5.84
C PHE A 252 -28.87 -30.43 4.55
N SER A 253 -29.48 -30.47 3.38
CA SER A 253 -28.78 -30.29 2.11
C SER A 253 -28.40 -28.81 1.89
N ALA A 254 -27.39 -28.58 1.03
CA ALA A 254 -27.02 -27.22 0.63
C ALA A 254 -28.10 -26.61 -0.27
N GLU A 255 -28.88 -25.70 0.27
CA GLU A 255 -30.00 -25.05 -0.41
C GLU A 255 -29.62 -23.71 -1.05
N PHE A 256 -28.78 -22.92 -0.38
CA PHE A 256 -28.38 -21.58 -0.83
C PHE A 256 -27.18 -21.62 -1.76
N ALA A 257 -27.15 -20.69 -2.71
CA ALA A 257 -26.04 -20.56 -3.66
C ALA A 257 -24.69 -20.38 -2.95
N VAL A 258 -24.65 -19.65 -1.84
CA VAL A 258 -23.43 -19.44 -1.04
C VAL A 258 -22.89 -20.72 -0.43
N GLU A 259 -23.76 -21.65 0.03
CA GLU A 259 -23.34 -22.95 0.58
C GLU A 259 -22.65 -23.79 -0.50
N THR A 260 -23.24 -23.85 -1.69
CA THR A 260 -22.65 -24.56 -2.84
C THR A 260 -21.28 -23.96 -3.25
N TYR A 261 -21.18 -22.63 -3.21
CA TYR A 261 -19.91 -21.96 -3.48
C TYR A 261 -18.84 -22.35 -2.47
N LEU A 262 -19.15 -22.32 -1.18
CA LEU A 262 -18.22 -22.71 -0.12
C LEU A 262 -17.80 -24.17 -0.24
N ASP A 263 -18.73 -25.08 -0.50
CA ASP A 263 -18.45 -26.51 -0.73
C ASP A 263 -17.50 -26.69 -1.93
N TYR A 264 -17.77 -26.03 -3.05
CA TYR A 264 -16.89 -26.07 -4.22
C TYR A 264 -15.47 -25.58 -3.91
N GLN A 265 -15.35 -24.45 -3.22
CA GLN A 265 -14.04 -23.88 -2.84
C GLN A 265 -13.29 -24.80 -1.87
N GLY A 266 -14.00 -25.40 -0.92
CA GLY A 266 -13.43 -26.37 0.00
C GLY A 266 -12.89 -27.59 -0.73
N GLN A 267 -13.70 -28.23 -1.59
CA GLN A 267 -13.29 -29.44 -2.32
C GLN A 267 -12.14 -29.15 -3.29
N SER A 268 -12.21 -28.07 -4.08
CA SER A 268 -11.14 -27.67 -4.99
C SER A 268 -9.81 -27.39 -4.29
N PHE A 269 -9.86 -26.93 -3.04
CA PHE A 269 -8.64 -26.68 -2.27
C PHE A 269 -7.95 -27.97 -1.79
N VAL A 270 -8.74 -28.93 -1.34
CA VAL A 270 -8.24 -30.23 -0.83
C VAL A 270 -7.46 -31.01 -1.90
N ASP A 271 -7.76 -30.83 -3.17
CA ASP A 271 -7.09 -31.53 -4.25
C ASP A 271 -5.67 -30.99 -4.54
N ARG A 272 -5.35 -29.79 -4.06
CA ARG A 272 -4.08 -29.10 -4.34
C ARG A 272 -3.29 -28.66 -3.10
N PHE A 273 -3.81 -28.85 -1.90
CA PHE A 273 -3.17 -28.36 -0.69
C PHE A 273 -3.11 -29.44 0.39
N ASP A 274 -2.01 -29.47 1.14
CA ASP A 274 -1.77 -30.43 2.22
C ASP A 274 -2.27 -29.89 3.57
N ALA A 275 -2.98 -30.72 4.33
CA ALA A 275 -3.57 -30.34 5.62
C ALA A 275 -2.51 -30.04 6.70
N ASN A 276 -1.40 -30.79 6.73
CA ASN A 276 -0.32 -30.49 7.68
C ASN A 276 0.32 -29.15 7.34
N CYS A 277 0.59 -28.87 6.04
CA CYS A 277 1.12 -27.58 5.63
C CYS A 277 0.20 -26.43 6.07
N TYR A 278 -1.13 -26.58 5.95
CA TYR A 278 -2.08 -25.59 6.45
C TYR A 278 -1.95 -25.33 7.95
N LEU A 279 -1.81 -26.38 8.75
CA LEU A 279 -1.61 -26.27 10.22
C LEU A 279 -0.35 -25.45 10.54
N TYR A 280 0.77 -25.75 9.88
CA TYR A 280 2.05 -25.08 10.15
C TYR A 280 2.08 -23.64 9.66
N ILE A 281 1.50 -23.35 8.49
CA ILE A 281 1.49 -22.01 7.91
C ILE A 281 0.61 -21.08 8.76
N THR A 282 -0.64 -21.51 9.11
CA THR A 282 -1.50 -20.69 9.97
C THR A 282 -0.91 -20.50 11.36
N LYS A 283 -0.15 -21.50 11.86
CA LYS A 283 0.57 -21.34 13.12
C LYS A 283 1.73 -20.35 13.02
N ALA A 284 2.43 -20.32 11.89
CA ALA A 284 3.47 -19.32 11.65
C ALA A 284 2.90 -17.90 11.57
N MET A 285 1.68 -17.74 11.00
CA MET A 285 0.96 -16.47 11.01
C MET A 285 0.55 -16.03 12.42
N ASP A 286 0.03 -16.94 13.26
CA ASP A 286 -0.31 -16.66 14.67
C ASP A 286 0.87 -16.08 15.45
N TYR A 287 2.09 -16.57 15.16
CA TYR A 287 3.31 -16.13 15.83
C TYR A 287 3.88 -14.81 15.29
N PHE A 288 3.35 -14.30 14.18
CA PHE A 288 3.85 -13.05 13.61
C PHE A 288 3.39 -11.85 14.42
N ASP A 289 4.34 -11.21 15.12
CA ASP A 289 4.11 -10.02 15.94
C ASP A 289 5.39 -9.18 16.01
N LEU A 290 5.49 -8.17 15.16
CA LEU A 290 6.64 -7.28 15.11
C LEU A 290 6.81 -6.44 16.38
N GLU A 291 5.71 -6.13 17.08
CA GLU A 291 5.77 -5.36 18.31
C GLU A 291 6.39 -6.17 19.44
N ARG A 292 5.98 -7.43 19.57
CA ARG A 292 6.55 -8.38 20.53
C ARG A 292 8.03 -8.65 20.25
N ASP A 293 8.38 -8.88 18.96
CA ASP A 293 9.73 -9.33 18.57
C ASP A 293 10.77 -8.20 18.66
N TYR A 294 10.34 -6.95 18.48
CA TYR A 294 11.23 -5.79 18.44
C TYR A 294 10.95 -4.75 19.54
N GLY A 295 9.99 -5.00 20.44
CA GLY A 295 9.59 -4.11 21.55
C GLY A 295 8.55 -3.05 21.16
N SER A 296 8.54 -2.59 19.93
CA SER A 296 7.50 -1.74 19.33
C SER A 296 7.63 -1.70 17.81
N LEU A 297 6.58 -1.32 17.10
CA LEU A 297 6.65 -1.12 15.64
C LEU A 297 7.66 -0.04 15.26
N ARG A 298 7.77 1.02 16.04
CA ARG A 298 8.78 2.07 15.84
C ARG A 298 10.20 1.51 15.91
N GLN A 299 10.48 0.63 16.86
CA GLN A 299 11.80 -0.02 17.00
C GLN A 299 12.05 -1.01 15.86
N ALA A 300 11.04 -1.75 15.42
CA ALA A 300 11.13 -2.63 14.26
C ALA A 300 11.52 -1.83 13.00
N PHE A 301 10.77 -0.77 12.70
CA PHE A 301 11.02 0.06 11.51
C PHE A 301 12.23 0.99 11.62
N ALA A 302 12.76 1.26 12.81
CA ALA A 302 14.02 1.99 12.94
C ALA A 302 15.17 1.29 12.18
N LYS A 303 15.14 -0.04 12.10
CA LYS A 303 16.17 -0.87 11.44
C LYS A 303 16.13 -0.78 9.90
N THR A 304 14.96 -0.55 9.30
CA THR A 304 14.81 -0.58 7.84
C THR A 304 15.41 0.64 7.14
N LYS A 305 15.87 0.43 5.91
CA LYS A 305 16.38 1.47 4.99
C LYS A 305 15.56 1.56 3.71
N SER A 306 14.60 0.68 3.53
CA SER A 306 13.77 0.57 2.34
C SER A 306 12.82 1.76 2.20
N ARG A 307 12.49 2.13 0.94
CA ARG A 307 11.32 2.93 0.62
C ARG A 307 10.09 2.04 0.64
N PHE A 308 9.00 2.46 1.28
CA PHE A 308 7.79 1.67 1.42
C PHE A 308 6.66 2.13 0.52
N LEU A 309 5.92 1.17 -0.04
CA LEU A 309 4.55 1.36 -0.50
C LEU A 309 3.65 0.44 0.32
N ILE A 310 2.71 1.03 1.05
CA ILE A 310 1.70 0.30 1.80
C ILE A 310 0.36 0.49 1.12
N VAL A 311 -0.35 -0.62 0.86
CA VAL A 311 -1.64 -0.61 0.19
C VAL A 311 -2.66 -1.36 1.03
N SER A 312 -3.82 -0.74 1.27
CA SER A 312 -5.00 -1.35 1.87
C SER A 312 -6.21 -1.24 0.95
N PHE A 313 -7.29 -1.92 1.28
CA PHE A 313 -8.55 -1.85 0.55
C PHE A 313 -9.69 -1.50 1.51
N THR A 314 -10.58 -0.61 1.08
CA THR A 314 -11.63 -0.05 1.95
C THR A 314 -12.57 -1.10 2.53
N SER A 315 -12.80 -2.21 1.82
CA SER A 315 -13.72 -3.29 2.22
C SER A 315 -13.01 -4.50 2.84
N ASP A 316 -11.68 -4.47 3.00
CA ASP A 316 -10.95 -5.53 3.69
C ASP A 316 -11.23 -5.46 5.19
N TRP A 317 -11.92 -6.48 5.70
CA TRP A 317 -12.28 -6.60 7.10
C TRP A 317 -11.44 -7.63 7.86
N LEU A 318 -10.58 -8.38 7.14
CA LEU A 318 -9.61 -9.30 7.73
C LEU A 318 -8.33 -8.53 8.12
N PHE A 319 -7.72 -7.83 7.16
CA PHE A 319 -6.59 -6.92 7.39
C PHE A 319 -7.00 -5.49 7.03
N THR A 320 -7.66 -4.85 7.98
CA THR A 320 -8.33 -3.57 7.79
C THR A 320 -7.36 -2.44 7.45
N PRO A 321 -7.85 -1.34 6.83
CA PRO A 321 -7.04 -0.14 6.63
C PRO A 321 -6.34 0.37 7.89
N ALA A 322 -6.94 0.16 9.07
CA ALA A 322 -6.34 0.55 10.35
C ALA A 322 -4.99 -0.14 10.61
N HIS A 323 -4.83 -1.42 10.23
CA HIS A 323 -3.53 -2.10 10.34
C HIS A 323 -2.47 -1.49 9.43
N SER A 324 -2.86 -1.07 8.23
CA SER A 324 -1.96 -0.37 7.30
C SER A 324 -1.60 1.02 7.81
N GLU A 325 -2.58 1.78 8.32
CA GLU A 325 -2.34 3.09 8.95
C GLU A 325 -1.39 2.98 10.15
N GLU A 326 -1.48 1.93 10.96
CA GLU A 326 -0.58 1.67 12.07
C GLU A 326 0.88 1.52 11.60
N MET A 327 1.11 0.76 10.51
CA MET A 327 2.44 0.62 9.90
C MET A 327 2.95 1.95 9.34
N VAL A 328 2.11 2.68 8.61
CA VAL A 328 2.43 4.01 8.05
C VAL A 328 2.84 4.96 9.17
N ASN A 329 2.05 5.04 10.24
CA ASN A 329 2.30 5.91 11.38
C ASN A 329 3.64 5.58 12.07
N ALA A 330 3.97 4.31 12.20
CA ALA A 330 5.24 3.89 12.78
C ALA A 330 6.43 4.21 11.86
N LEU A 331 6.28 4.11 10.53
CA LEU A 331 7.30 4.50 9.54
C LEU A 331 7.52 6.01 9.55
N VAL A 332 6.45 6.79 9.50
CA VAL A 332 6.49 8.27 9.59
C VAL A 332 7.17 8.73 10.87
N ALA A 333 6.83 8.11 12.01
CA ALA A 333 7.47 8.44 13.31
C ALA A 333 8.98 8.17 13.30
N GLN A 334 9.48 7.29 12.43
CA GLN A 334 10.88 6.98 12.20
C GLN A 334 11.48 7.74 11.01
N ARG A 335 10.73 8.68 10.42
CA ARG A 335 11.13 9.46 9.25
C ARG A 335 11.57 8.57 8.07
N LYS A 336 10.85 7.46 7.85
CA LYS A 336 11.11 6.53 6.74
C LYS A 336 10.30 6.94 5.51
N PRO A 337 10.87 6.86 4.31
CA PRO A 337 10.12 7.17 3.08
C PRO A 337 9.00 6.16 2.90
N VAL A 338 7.75 6.64 2.86
CA VAL A 338 6.57 5.81 2.74
C VAL A 338 5.48 6.47 1.91
N SER A 339 4.96 5.71 0.94
CA SER A 339 3.70 6.02 0.27
C SER A 339 2.61 5.10 0.81
N TYR A 340 1.40 5.61 0.94
CA TYR A 340 0.24 4.86 1.37
C TYR A 340 -0.96 5.14 0.48
N CYS A 341 -1.67 4.09 0.06
CA CYS A 341 -2.94 4.21 -0.62
C CYS A 341 -3.97 3.23 -0.06
N ASN A 342 -5.13 3.75 0.34
CA ASN A 342 -6.29 2.95 0.68
C ASN A 342 -7.22 2.90 -0.53
N ILE A 343 -7.17 1.80 -1.30
CA ILE A 343 -7.90 1.66 -2.55
C ILE A 343 -9.39 1.42 -2.27
N LEU A 344 -10.24 2.20 -2.91
CA LEU A 344 -11.69 1.97 -2.91
C LEU A 344 -12.00 0.70 -3.70
N SER A 345 -12.38 -0.37 -3.02
CA SER A 345 -12.69 -1.67 -3.64
C SER A 345 -13.78 -2.40 -2.86
N PRO A 346 -14.72 -3.07 -3.53
CA PRO A 346 -15.76 -3.88 -2.88
C PRO A 346 -15.33 -5.34 -2.63
N TYR A 347 -14.15 -5.77 -3.07
CA TYR A 347 -13.79 -7.21 -3.15
C TYR A 347 -13.26 -7.81 -1.84
N GLY A 348 -13.13 -7.02 -0.77
CA GLY A 348 -12.62 -7.49 0.52
C GLY A 348 -11.11 -7.74 0.49
N HIS A 349 -10.68 -8.77 1.21
CA HIS A 349 -9.26 -9.12 1.29
C HIS A 349 -8.68 -9.61 -0.05
N ASP A 350 -9.49 -10.29 -0.88
CA ASP A 350 -9.08 -10.78 -2.21
C ASP A 350 -8.86 -9.63 -3.24
N ALA A 351 -9.12 -8.37 -2.86
CA ALA A 351 -8.96 -7.22 -3.75
C ALA A 351 -7.55 -7.14 -4.38
N PHE A 352 -6.49 -7.53 -3.67
CA PHE A 352 -5.13 -7.51 -4.24
C PHE A 352 -4.92 -8.48 -5.42
N LEU A 353 -5.86 -9.43 -5.61
CA LEU A 353 -5.90 -10.34 -6.75
C LEU A 353 -6.88 -9.87 -7.84
N LEU A 354 -7.78 -8.95 -7.54
CA LEU A 354 -8.93 -8.59 -8.36
C LEU A 354 -8.97 -7.12 -8.80
N GLU A 355 -8.03 -6.28 -8.35
CA GLU A 355 -7.92 -4.84 -8.66
C GLU A 355 -6.70 -4.53 -9.55
N PRO A 356 -6.66 -5.01 -10.82
CA PRO A 356 -5.48 -4.86 -11.65
C PRO A 356 -5.23 -3.41 -12.07
N GLU A 357 -6.27 -2.59 -12.22
CA GLU A 357 -6.13 -1.23 -12.75
C GLU A 357 -5.47 -0.31 -11.72
N THR A 358 -6.11 -0.11 -10.57
CA THR A 358 -5.63 0.83 -9.55
C THR A 358 -4.36 0.32 -8.86
N LEU A 359 -4.36 -0.95 -8.42
CA LEU A 359 -3.18 -1.56 -7.81
C LEU A 359 -2.03 -1.66 -8.81
N GLY A 360 -2.31 -2.05 -10.06
CA GLY A 360 -1.31 -2.16 -11.11
C GLY A 360 -0.63 -0.84 -11.41
N ARG A 361 -1.37 0.25 -11.46
CA ARG A 361 -0.82 1.61 -11.63
C ARG A 361 0.08 2.00 -10.47
N LEU A 362 -0.33 1.79 -9.22
CA LEU A 362 0.50 2.04 -8.03
C LEU A 362 1.82 1.26 -8.08
N LEU A 363 1.75 -0.05 -8.39
CA LEU A 363 2.94 -0.91 -8.47
C LEU A 363 3.89 -0.42 -9.57
N SER A 364 3.36 -0.17 -10.77
CA SER A 364 4.15 0.28 -11.92
C SER A 364 4.84 1.62 -11.64
N GLY A 365 4.11 2.61 -11.13
CA GLY A 365 4.63 3.93 -10.80
C GLY A 365 5.72 3.86 -9.72
N PHE A 366 5.44 3.17 -8.62
CA PHE A 366 6.38 3.04 -7.51
C PHE A 366 7.66 2.27 -7.91
N LEU A 367 7.53 1.17 -8.66
CA LEU A 367 8.68 0.39 -9.15
C LEU A 367 9.53 1.20 -10.12
N SER A 368 8.90 1.89 -11.08
CA SER A 368 9.62 2.67 -12.09
C SER A 368 10.45 3.80 -11.46
N THR A 369 9.87 4.50 -10.48
CA THR A 369 10.53 5.61 -9.78
C THR A 369 11.57 5.16 -8.75
N THR A 370 11.48 3.91 -8.29
CA THR A 370 12.51 3.26 -7.46
C THR A 370 13.69 2.75 -8.31
N PHE A 371 13.42 2.24 -9.50
CA PHE A 371 14.44 1.71 -10.42
C PHE A 371 15.25 2.83 -11.08
N ALA A 372 14.57 3.84 -11.59
CA ALA A 372 15.19 5.00 -12.20
C ALA A 372 14.60 6.26 -11.57
N LYS A 373 15.41 7.00 -10.78
CA LYS A 373 14.95 8.33 -10.32
C LYS A 373 14.47 9.11 -11.55
N PRO A 374 13.24 9.65 -11.53
CA PRO A 374 12.73 10.41 -12.64
C PRO A 374 13.72 11.50 -13.00
N LYS A 375 14.17 11.54 -14.26
CA LYS A 375 14.82 12.73 -14.81
C LYS A 375 13.67 13.71 -15.03
N PHE A 376 13.51 14.66 -14.14
CA PHE A 376 12.57 15.76 -14.35
C PHE A 376 13.15 16.69 -15.42
N ASP A 377 12.70 16.51 -16.65
CA ASP A 377 12.61 17.65 -17.55
C ASP A 377 11.41 18.47 -17.06
N LYS A 378 11.60 19.78 -16.79
CA LYS A 378 10.46 20.68 -16.49
C LYS A 378 9.36 20.36 -17.50
N PRO A 379 8.14 20.04 -17.06
CA PRO A 379 7.09 19.77 -18.02
C PRO A 379 6.98 20.99 -18.92
N ALA A 380 7.44 20.85 -20.15
CA ALA A 380 7.03 21.74 -21.23
C ALA A 380 5.51 21.69 -21.19
N ALA A 381 4.86 22.83 -20.87
CA ALA A 381 3.44 23.01 -20.64
C ALA A 381 2.62 21.78 -21.04
N VAL A 382 2.15 21.00 -20.08
CA VAL A 382 1.52 19.69 -20.30
C VAL A 382 0.28 19.87 -21.17
N SER A 383 0.48 19.74 -22.49
CA SER A 383 -0.55 19.93 -23.51
C SER A 383 -1.24 18.61 -23.91
N SER A 384 -1.08 17.51 -23.15
CA SER A 384 -1.54 16.20 -23.62
C SER A 384 -2.19 15.25 -22.61
N ILE A 385 -2.79 15.74 -21.52
CA ILE A 385 -3.71 14.91 -20.76
C ILE A 385 -5.11 15.18 -21.29
N ARG A 386 -5.60 14.28 -22.18
CA ARG A 386 -6.98 14.28 -22.66
C ARG A 386 -7.92 14.04 -21.48
N GLY A 387 -8.72 15.05 -21.14
CA GLY A 387 -9.87 14.92 -20.25
C GLY A 387 -9.99 15.94 -19.12
N VAL A 388 -8.97 16.73 -18.83
CA VAL A 388 -9.07 17.82 -17.86
C VAL A 388 -8.78 19.13 -18.59
N ASP A 389 -9.87 19.78 -19.02
CA ASP A 389 -9.82 21.15 -19.57
C ASP A 389 -9.64 22.17 -18.42
N ARG A 390 -8.61 21.96 -17.62
CA ARG A 390 -8.04 22.94 -16.70
C ARG A 390 -6.67 23.30 -17.27
N ALA A 391 -6.61 24.46 -17.93
CA ALA A 391 -5.35 25.13 -18.19
C ALA A 391 -4.50 25.02 -16.90
N ILE A 392 -3.48 24.17 -16.92
CA ILE A 392 -2.37 24.19 -15.98
C ILE A 392 -1.67 25.51 -16.28
N ARG A 393 -2.27 26.60 -15.77
CA ARG A 393 -1.58 27.88 -15.67
C ARG A 393 -0.53 27.63 -14.61
N LEU A 394 0.73 27.86 -14.95
CA LEU A 394 1.77 28.10 -13.95
C LEU A 394 1.11 28.93 -12.85
N ARG A 395 0.83 28.29 -11.70
CA ARG A 395 0.16 28.97 -10.60
C ARG A 395 1.21 29.94 -10.05
N VAL A 396 0.96 31.25 -10.21
CA VAL A 396 1.86 32.30 -9.68
C VAL A 396 2.13 32.13 -8.19
N ASP A 397 1.19 31.51 -7.47
CA ASP A 397 1.36 31.15 -6.07
C ASP A 397 2.47 30.14 -5.87
N TYR A 398 2.70 29.18 -6.76
CA TYR A 398 3.77 28.19 -6.63
C TYR A 398 5.17 28.80 -6.71
N GLU A 399 5.43 29.71 -7.67
CA GLU A 399 6.71 30.41 -7.76
C GLU A 399 7.00 31.24 -6.49
N LEU A 400 5.97 31.87 -5.92
CA LEU A 400 6.11 32.64 -4.70
C LEU A 400 6.27 31.75 -3.47
N ILE A 401 5.52 30.65 -3.35
CA ILE A 401 5.71 29.64 -2.29
C ILE A 401 7.13 29.09 -2.37
N GLU A 402 7.57 28.71 -3.57
CA GLU A 402 8.92 28.24 -3.81
C GLU A 402 9.97 29.27 -3.35
N SER A 403 9.79 30.55 -3.62
CA SER A 403 10.72 31.62 -3.19
C SER A 403 10.90 31.71 -1.65
N LEU A 404 9.91 31.27 -0.88
CA LEU A 404 9.94 31.27 0.59
C LEU A 404 10.62 30.04 1.19
N ILE A 405 10.81 28.96 0.43
CA ILE A 405 11.39 27.69 0.90
C ILE A 405 12.89 27.67 0.63
N ARG A 406 13.69 27.31 1.61
CA ARG A 406 15.15 27.16 1.47
C ARG A 406 15.52 25.86 0.75
N PRO A 407 16.61 25.83 -0.04
CA PRO A 407 17.13 24.57 -0.59
C PRO A 407 17.47 23.53 0.51
N ASN A 408 17.38 22.26 0.15
CA ASN A 408 17.65 21.10 1.02
C ASN A 408 16.80 21.05 2.28
N SER A 409 15.61 21.66 2.27
CA SER A 409 14.64 21.62 3.37
C SER A 409 13.80 20.36 3.30
N ARG A 410 13.25 19.95 4.45
CA ARG A 410 12.16 18.97 4.53
C ARG A 410 10.81 19.70 4.46
N VAL A 411 9.97 19.30 3.50
CA VAL A 411 8.69 19.98 3.21
C VAL A 411 7.55 18.98 3.25
N LEU A 412 6.53 19.29 4.06
CA LEU A 412 5.24 18.61 4.05
C LEU A 412 4.22 19.46 3.30
N ASP A 413 3.60 18.93 2.25
CA ASP A 413 2.48 19.59 1.55
C ASP A 413 1.16 18.90 1.88
N VAL A 414 0.22 19.65 2.43
CA VAL A 414 -1.07 19.14 2.90
C VAL A 414 -2.18 19.56 1.94
N GLY A 415 -2.87 18.56 1.36
CA GLY A 415 -3.72 18.74 0.19
C GLY A 415 -2.85 19.03 -1.02
N CYS A 416 -1.83 18.17 -1.24
CA CYS A 416 -0.80 18.39 -2.26
C CYS A 416 -1.32 18.24 -3.69
N GLY A 417 -2.54 17.75 -3.89
CA GLY A 417 -3.15 17.54 -5.19
C GLY A 417 -2.35 16.55 -6.04
N ASP A 418 -2.00 16.95 -7.26
CA ASP A 418 -1.19 16.18 -8.21
C ASP A 418 0.32 16.16 -7.88
N GLY A 419 0.72 16.79 -6.78
CA GLY A 419 2.11 16.86 -6.31
C GLY A 419 3.00 17.84 -7.08
N LEU A 420 2.47 18.63 -8.03
CA LEU A 420 3.28 19.48 -8.90
C LEU A 420 4.16 20.48 -8.13
N LEU A 421 3.66 21.05 -7.02
CA LEU A 421 4.46 21.94 -6.17
C LEU A 421 5.67 21.23 -5.59
N LEU A 422 5.46 20.03 -5.02
CA LEU A 422 6.54 19.22 -4.43
C LEU A 422 7.56 18.79 -5.48
N LEU A 423 7.12 18.43 -6.69
CA LEU A 423 8.01 18.06 -7.79
C LEU A 423 8.91 19.23 -8.22
N ASN A 424 8.33 20.42 -8.37
CA ASN A 424 9.11 21.63 -8.69
C ASN A 424 10.14 21.93 -7.59
N LEU A 425 9.72 21.84 -6.33
CA LEU A 425 10.60 22.07 -5.18
C LEU A 425 11.72 21.03 -5.10
N GLN A 426 11.45 19.75 -5.37
CA GLN A 426 12.49 18.71 -5.43
C GLN A 426 13.50 18.99 -6.55
N HIS A 427 13.00 19.37 -7.73
CA HIS A 427 13.86 19.66 -8.87
C HIS A 427 14.73 20.90 -8.64
N ASP A 428 14.11 22.03 -8.26
CA ASP A 428 14.77 23.34 -8.24
C ASP A 428 15.52 23.59 -6.94
N LYS A 429 15.14 22.92 -5.83
CA LYS A 429 15.69 23.15 -4.48
C LYS A 429 16.20 21.91 -3.74
N ASN A 430 16.12 20.74 -4.37
CA ASN A 430 16.57 19.48 -3.77
C ASN A 430 15.96 19.23 -2.38
N ILE A 431 14.65 19.46 -2.21
CA ILE A 431 13.97 19.24 -0.95
C ILE A 431 13.71 17.75 -0.70
N ASP A 432 13.55 17.39 0.58
CA ASP A 432 12.94 16.13 1.01
C ASP A 432 11.44 16.36 1.13
N ALA A 433 10.65 15.79 0.20
CA ALA A 433 9.24 16.08 0.01
C ALA A 433 8.34 14.95 0.49
N GLU A 434 7.32 15.31 1.26
CA GLU A 434 6.25 14.42 1.65
C GLU A 434 4.90 15.11 1.44
N GLY A 435 3.90 14.39 0.92
CA GLY A 435 2.58 14.93 0.67
C GLY A 435 1.47 14.15 1.38
N ILE A 436 0.38 14.85 1.71
CA ILE A 436 -0.86 14.24 2.20
C ILE A 436 -1.98 14.67 1.26
N GLU A 437 -2.75 13.68 0.76
CA GLU A 437 -3.87 13.92 -0.15
C GLU A 437 -5.02 12.96 0.16
N VAL A 438 -6.25 13.42 -0.01
CA VAL A 438 -7.48 12.66 0.26
C VAL A 438 -8.10 12.07 -1.01
N ASP A 439 -7.78 12.62 -2.16
CA ASP A 439 -8.28 12.14 -3.45
C ASP A 439 -7.38 11.01 -3.98
N GLN A 440 -7.95 9.82 -4.13
CA GLN A 440 -7.22 8.63 -4.58
C GLN A 440 -6.53 8.82 -5.94
N GLU A 441 -7.20 9.47 -6.91
CA GLU A 441 -6.63 9.66 -8.25
C GLU A 441 -5.42 10.60 -8.22
N LEU A 442 -5.45 11.64 -7.38
CA LEU A 442 -4.32 12.55 -7.19
C LEU A 442 -3.16 11.88 -6.45
N VAL A 443 -3.45 10.98 -5.50
CA VAL A 443 -2.44 10.12 -4.86
C VAL A 443 -1.74 9.24 -5.90
N LEU A 444 -2.49 8.59 -6.80
CA LEU A 444 -1.94 7.76 -7.87
C LEU A 444 -0.99 8.58 -8.77
N GLN A 445 -1.42 9.77 -9.21
CA GLN A 445 -0.60 10.66 -10.05
C GLN A 445 0.71 11.07 -9.37
N SER A 446 0.64 11.36 -8.08
CA SER A 446 1.81 11.75 -7.30
C SER A 446 2.80 10.59 -7.10
N VAL A 447 2.32 9.37 -6.85
CA VAL A 447 3.17 8.16 -6.76
C VAL A 447 3.81 7.83 -8.11
N ASP A 448 3.06 7.96 -9.22
CA ASP A 448 3.58 7.81 -10.59
C ASP A 448 4.73 8.79 -10.88
N SER A 449 4.70 9.95 -10.24
CA SER A 449 5.72 10.99 -10.34
C SER A 449 6.92 10.80 -9.39
N GLY A 450 6.88 9.80 -8.51
CA GLY A 450 7.97 9.44 -7.61
C GLY A 450 7.94 10.13 -6.24
N LEU A 451 6.86 10.82 -5.92
CA LEU A 451 6.67 11.41 -4.59
C LEU A 451 6.28 10.36 -3.55
N ASP A 452 6.61 10.63 -2.30
CA ASP A 452 6.10 9.90 -1.15
C ASP A 452 4.82 10.59 -0.65
N ILE A 453 3.68 9.91 -0.81
CA ILE A 453 2.34 10.48 -0.57
C ILE A 453 1.54 9.58 0.36
N ILE A 454 0.90 10.20 1.35
CA ILE A 454 0.00 9.51 2.27
C ILE A 454 -1.45 9.84 1.92
N HIS A 455 -2.19 8.84 1.46
CA HIS A 455 -3.63 8.92 1.22
C HIS A 455 -4.38 9.02 2.56
N ARG A 456 -4.67 10.23 3.00
CA ARG A 456 -5.27 10.49 4.32
C ARG A 456 -6.05 11.81 4.35
N ASP A 457 -7.15 11.82 5.09
CA ASP A 457 -7.79 13.06 5.53
C ASP A 457 -6.96 13.70 6.64
N ILE A 458 -6.43 14.89 6.39
CA ILE A 458 -5.59 15.63 7.35
C ILE A 458 -6.31 15.95 8.66
N GLU A 459 -7.65 15.99 8.65
CA GLU A 459 -8.43 16.25 9.86
C GLU A 459 -8.36 15.13 10.89
N ARG A 460 -7.82 13.96 10.52
CA ARG A 460 -7.46 12.88 11.47
C ARG A 460 -6.19 13.19 12.27
N GLY A 461 -5.52 14.33 11.99
CA GLY A 461 -4.37 14.80 12.73
C GLY A 461 -3.01 14.32 12.21
N LEU A 462 -1.96 14.91 12.79
CA LEU A 462 -0.55 14.64 12.52
C LEU A 462 0.18 14.08 13.76
N GLU A 463 -0.54 13.53 14.72
CA GLU A 463 -0.03 13.11 16.04
C GLU A 463 1.14 12.12 15.96
N HIS A 464 1.25 11.38 14.86
CA HIS A 464 2.33 10.40 14.64
C HIS A 464 3.64 11.03 14.15
N TYR A 465 3.56 12.26 13.65
CA TYR A 465 4.74 13.03 13.28
C TYR A 465 5.38 13.64 14.54
N PRO A 466 6.69 13.43 14.75
CA PRO A 466 7.40 14.10 15.84
C PRO A 466 7.40 15.63 15.67
N ASP A 467 7.47 16.38 16.76
CA ASP A 467 7.60 17.82 16.74
C ASP A 467 8.80 18.25 15.89
N GLY A 468 8.65 19.30 15.10
CA GLY A 468 9.71 19.82 14.25
C GLY A 468 10.27 18.81 13.23
N SER A 469 9.40 17.93 12.71
CA SER A 469 9.79 16.95 11.68
C SER A 469 10.13 17.60 10.34
N PHE A 470 9.60 18.79 10.08
CA PHE A 470 9.75 19.52 8.82
C PHE A 470 10.28 20.94 9.03
N ASP A 471 11.04 21.45 8.06
CA ASP A 471 11.39 22.87 8.03
C ASP A 471 10.21 23.72 7.60
N TYR A 472 9.40 23.20 6.65
CA TYR A 472 8.21 23.88 6.16
C TYR A 472 7.03 22.90 6.04
N ALA A 473 5.85 23.38 6.42
CA ALA A 473 4.58 22.80 6.01
C ALA A 473 3.86 23.75 5.05
N VAL A 474 3.25 23.24 4.00
CA VAL A 474 2.49 24.01 3.03
C VAL A 474 1.04 23.62 3.09
N LEU A 475 0.15 24.61 3.05
CA LEU A 475 -1.30 24.46 2.99
C LEU A 475 -1.82 25.37 1.87
N SER A 476 -1.66 24.90 0.62
CA SER A 476 -1.97 25.71 -0.56
C SER A 476 -3.41 25.53 -1.00
N GLN A 477 -4.23 26.58 -0.87
CA GLN A 477 -5.65 26.63 -1.25
C GLN A 477 -6.50 25.54 -0.55
N THR A 478 -6.10 25.11 0.65
CA THR A 478 -6.75 24.01 1.39
C THR A 478 -7.41 24.51 2.68
N LEU A 479 -6.91 25.56 3.32
CA LEU A 479 -7.39 26.05 4.63
C LEU A 479 -8.91 26.27 4.67
N GLN A 480 -9.48 26.85 3.62
CA GLN A 480 -10.92 27.17 3.54
C GLN A 480 -11.81 25.94 3.32
N THR A 481 -11.23 24.77 3.04
CA THR A 481 -11.97 23.51 2.83
C THR A 481 -11.97 22.59 4.06
N LEU A 482 -11.16 22.92 5.09
CA LEU A 482 -11.07 22.15 6.33
C LEU A 482 -12.29 22.42 7.23
N LYS A 483 -12.81 21.39 7.91
CA LYS A 483 -13.88 21.53 8.91
C LYS A 483 -13.36 22.14 10.21
N ASN A 484 -12.14 21.75 10.61
CA ASN A 484 -11.49 22.14 11.87
C ASN A 484 -10.12 22.81 11.63
N PRO A 485 -10.07 23.99 10.99
CA PRO A 485 -8.81 24.64 10.64
C PRO A 485 -7.91 24.95 11.84
N HIS A 486 -8.47 25.19 13.05
CA HIS A 486 -7.70 25.42 14.28
C HIS A 486 -6.82 24.22 14.63
N LEU A 487 -7.40 23.02 14.63
CA LEU A 487 -6.69 21.79 15.01
C LEU A 487 -5.59 21.48 13.99
N VAL A 488 -5.94 21.52 12.70
CA VAL A 488 -4.98 21.24 11.62
C VAL A 488 -3.83 22.25 11.66
N PHE A 489 -4.13 23.54 11.82
CA PHE A 489 -3.09 24.58 11.80
C PHE A 489 -2.19 24.53 13.03
N ALA A 490 -2.73 24.22 14.22
CA ALA A 490 -1.96 23.98 15.43
C ALA A 490 -0.99 22.79 15.26
N GLU A 491 -1.45 21.70 14.64
CA GLU A 491 -0.61 20.54 14.33
C GLU A 491 0.47 20.88 13.30
N LEU A 492 0.16 21.64 12.25
CA LEU A 492 1.15 22.09 11.30
C LEU A 492 2.25 22.92 11.96
N LEU A 493 1.89 23.84 12.87
CA LEU A 493 2.85 24.61 13.69
C LEU A 493 3.65 23.72 14.67
N ARG A 494 3.14 22.57 15.08
CA ARG A 494 3.85 21.59 15.90
C ARG A 494 4.90 20.83 15.11
N VAL A 495 4.51 20.34 13.93
CA VAL A 495 5.35 19.44 13.13
C VAL A 495 6.35 20.18 12.24
N ALA A 496 6.12 21.48 11.96
CA ALA A 496 6.99 22.27 11.10
C ALA A 496 7.51 23.55 11.79
N GLU A 497 8.75 23.96 11.46
CA GLU A 497 9.33 25.24 11.91
C GLU A 497 8.52 26.42 11.37
N LYS A 498 8.11 26.32 10.09
CA LYS A 498 7.37 27.35 9.37
C LYS A 498 6.20 26.76 8.61
N VAL A 499 5.09 27.50 8.57
CA VAL A 499 3.87 27.12 7.83
C VAL A 499 3.57 28.16 6.77
N ILE A 500 3.49 27.72 5.51
CA ILE A 500 3.11 28.54 4.36
C ILE A 500 1.65 28.24 4.04
N VAL A 501 0.82 29.28 4.00
CA VAL A 501 -0.61 29.14 3.71
C VAL A 501 -0.98 30.02 2.54
N SER A 502 -1.73 29.49 1.58
CA SER A 502 -2.39 30.30 0.57
C SER A 502 -3.90 30.06 0.56
N PHE A 503 -4.67 31.14 0.37
CA PHE A 503 -6.13 31.07 0.34
C PHE A 503 -6.72 32.21 -0.51
N PRO A 504 -7.96 32.03 -1.08
CA PRO A 504 -8.68 33.07 -1.78
C PRO A 504 -9.25 34.09 -0.79
N ASN A 505 -9.21 35.37 -1.15
CA ASN A 505 -9.75 36.45 -0.32
C ASN A 505 -11.24 36.68 -0.61
N PHE A 506 -12.11 36.23 0.26
CA PHE A 506 -13.57 36.46 0.12
C PHE A 506 -13.98 37.91 0.34
N ALA A 507 -13.11 38.75 0.93
CA ALA A 507 -13.34 40.19 1.06
C ALA A 507 -12.87 41.02 -0.16
N TYR A 508 -12.45 40.36 -1.27
CA TYR A 508 -12.09 41.02 -2.51
C TYR A 508 -13.25 41.89 -3.04
N TRP A 509 -12.97 43.09 -3.55
CA TRP A 509 -13.99 44.06 -3.92
C TRP A 509 -15.05 43.53 -4.89
N LYS A 510 -14.68 42.64 -5.85
CA LYS A 510 -15.66 42.03 -6.76
C LYS A 510 -16.63 41.09 -6.03
N CYS A 511 -16.17 40.39 -5.00
CA CYS A 511 -17.02 39.55 -4.15
C CYS A 511 -18.03 40.43 -3.39
N ARG A 512 -17.55 41.55 -2.78
CA ARG A 512 -18.38 42.52 -2.09
C ARG A 512 -19.40 43.17 -3.02
N ALA A 513 -18.97 43.61 -4.20
CA ALA A 513 -19.85 44.23 -5.19
C ALA A 513 -20.90 43.24 -5.70
N GLY A 514 -20.53 41.99 -5.96
CA GLY A 514 -21.45 40.93 -6.37
C GLY A 514 -22.54 40.66 -5.33
N LEU A 515 -22.16 40.57 -4.03
CA LEU A 515 -23.09 40.40 -2.94
C LEU A 515 -24.00 41.64 -2.78
N PHE A 516 -23.43 42.85 -2.77
CA PHE A 516 -24.15 44.08 -2.51
C PHE A 516 -25.10 44.46 -3.66
N PHE A 517 -24.63 44.43 -4.90
CA PHE A 517 -25.43 44.92 -6.04
C PHE A 517 -26.25 43.82 -6.72
N ALA A 518 -25.74 42.59 -6.78
CA ALA A 518 -26.41 41.49 -7.49
C ALA A 518 -27.08 40.46 -6.57
N GLY A 519 -26.88 40.53 -5.24
CA GLY A 519 -27.43 39.58 -4.28
C GLY A 519 -27.05 38.13 -4.54
N ARG A 520 -25.87 37.88 -5.15
CA ARG A 520 -25.42 36.55 -5.55
C ARG A 520 -24.15 36.16 -4.83
N ALA A 521 -24.00 34.86 -4.56
CA ALA A 521 -22.79 34.28 -4.01
C ALA A 521 -21.56 34.66 -4.87
N PRO A 522 -20.42 34.98 -4.24
CA PRO A 522 -19.21 35.41 -4.95
C PRO A 522 -18.73 34.37 -5.95
N ARG A 523 -18.44 34.81 -7.18
CA ARG A 523 -17.82 33.99 -8.22
C ARG A 523 -16.74 34.79 -8.93
N THR A 524 -15.48 34.34 -8.80
CA THR A 524 -14.31 34.98 -9.40
C THR A 524 -13.40 33.92 -10.02
N LYS A 525 -12.26 34.33 -10.59
CA LYS A 525 -11.27 33.37 -11.09
C LYS A 525 -10.71 32.47 -10.00
N GLN A 526 -10.57 33.02 -8.77
CA GLN A 526 -10.06 32.28 -7.60
C GLN A 526 -11.17 31.52 -6.86
N LEU A 527 -12.42 31.90 -7.09
CA LEU A 527 -13.62 31.25 -6.55
C LEU A 527 -14.52 30.82 -7.72
N PRO A 528 -14.13 29.80 -8.51
CA PRO A 528 -14.81 29.45 -9.76
C PRO A 528 -16.11 28.68 -9.57
N PHE A 529 -16.29 28.07 -8.40
CA PHE A 529 -17.41 27.17 -8.09
C PHE A 529 -18.74 27.92 -7.88
N ARG A 530 -19.83 27.20 -8.10
CA ARG A 530 -21.16 27.69 -7.71
C ARG A 530 -21.37 27.42 -6.22
N TRP A 531 -22.39 28.03 -5.62
CA TRP A 531 -22.66 27.90 -4.19
C TRP A 531 -22.97 26.47 -3.73
N TYR A 532 -23.40 25.59 -4.64
CA TYR A 532 -23.79 24.20 -4.37
C TYR A 532 -22.72 23.15 -4.73
N ASP A 533 -21.66 23.54 -5.43
CA ASP A 533 -20.57 22.64 -5.86
C ASP A 533 -19.19 23.09 -5.35
N THR A 534 -19.15 24.09 -4.47
CA THR A 534 -17.92 24.63 -3.91
C THR A 534 -17.36 23.71 -2.80
N PRO A 535 -16.06 23.41 -2.81
CA PRO A 535 -15.41 22.75 -1.68
C PRO A 535 -15.17 23.71 -0.51
N ASN A 536 -15.32 25.03 -0.71
CA ASN A 536 -15.03 26.03 0.32
C ASN A 536 -16.16 26.07 1.35
N ILE A 537 -15.86 25.74 2.60
CA ILE A 537 -16.80 25.79 3.72
C ILE A 537 -16.56 27.01 4.61
N HIS A 538 -15.38 27.63 4.55
CA HIS A 538 -15.05 28.85 5.26
C HIS A 538 -14.80 30.03 4.31
N PHE A 539 -15.36 31.19 4.66
CA PHE A 539 -15.26 32.44 3.91
C PHE A 539 -14.36 33.41 4.67
N LEU A 540 -13.05 33.31 4.45
CA LEU A 540 -12.09 34.13 5.17
C LEU A 540 -11.53 35.28 4.33
N SER A 541 -11.20 36.37 4.99
CA SER A 541 -10.42 37.49 4.45
C SER A 541 -9.00 37.51 5.01
N LEU A 542 -8.15 38.42 4.51
CA LEU A 542 -6.81 38.60 5.06
C LEU A 542 -6.85 38.98 6.56
N ARG A 543 -7.84 39.78 6.97
CA ARG A 543 -7.99 40.18 8.36
C ARG A 543 -8.42 39.03 9.25
N ASP A 544 -9.37 38.22 8.79
CA ASP A 544 -9.83 37.06 9.54
C ASP A 544 -8.67 36.07 9.77
N PHE A 545 -7.80 35.87 8.77
CA PHE A 545 -6.63 35.02 8.95
C PHE A 545 -5.59 35.61 9.92
N GLU A 546 -5.39 36.94 9.89
CA GLU A 546 -4.48 37.61 10.85
C GLU A 546 -5.03 37.56 12.30
N ASP A 547 -6.35 37.64 12.45
CA ASP A 547 -7.04 37.46 13.75
C ASP A 547 -6.88 36.03 14.24
N PHE A 548 -7.14 35.06 13.37
CA PHE A 548 -6.93 33.64 13.61
C PHE A 548 -5.49 33.33 14.05
N CYS A 549 -4.46 33.88 13.36
CA CYS A 549 -3.06 33.72 13.78
C CYS A 549 -2.80 34.27 15.19
N ARG A 550 -3.44 35.38 15.56
CA ARG A 550 -3.32 35.94 16.91
C ARG A 550 -3.94 35.05 17.98
N GLU A 551 -5.10 34.47 17.69
CA GLU A 551 -5.80 33.56 18.60
C GLU A 551 -5.01 32.28 18.89
N ILE A 552 -4.42 31.67 17.86
CA ILE A 552 -3.65 30.43 18.00
C ILE A 552 -2.18 30.67 18.40
N GLY A 553 -1.75 31.91 18.61
CA GLY A 553 -0.39 32.25 18.99
C GLY A 553 0.64 32.08 17.87
N ALA A 554 0.23 32.16 16.60
CA ALA A 554 1.15 32.16 15.46
C ALA A 554 1.66 33.57 15.17
N LYS A 555 2.95 33.64 14.76
CA LYS A 555 3.58 34.86 14.28
C LYS A 555 3.53 34.90 12.75
N VAL A 556 3.00 35.95 12.17
CA VAL A 556 3.10 36.22 10.74
C VAL A 556 4.46 36.82 10.43
N GLU A 557 5.27 36.13 9.63
CA GLU A 557 6.61 36.58 9.20
C GLU A 557 6.57 37.30 7.86
N VAL A 558 5.80 36.73 6.89
CA VAL A 558 5.66 37.28 5.53
C VAL A 558 4.18 37.32 5.15
N ARG A 559 3.80 38.38 4.44
CA ARG A 559 2.47 38.62 3.90
C ARG A 559 2.55 39.02 2.43
N LEU A 560 1.98 38.24 1.54
CA LEU A 560 1.97 38.46 0.11
C LEU A 560 0.53 38.48 -0.41
N PRO A 561 -0.18 39.62 -0.35
CA PRO A 561 -1.50 39.77 -0.95
C PRO A 561 -1.37 39.96 -2.46
N LEU A 562 -2.08 39.15 -3.27
CA LEU A 562 -1.89 39.05 -4.71
C LEU A 562 -3.16 39.40 -5.49
N ILE A 563 -2.98 39.92 -6.72
CA ILE A 563 -4.05 40.18 -7.67
C ILE A 563 -3.71 39.61 -9.05
N GLY A 564 -4.61 38.78 -9.58
CA GLY A 564 -4.40 38.09 -10.85
C GLY A 564 -3.08 37.33 -10.89
N ASN A 565 -2.35 37.43 -11.97
CA ASN A 565 -1.04 36.76 -12.19
C ASN A 565 0.16 37.69 -11.86
N ARG A 566 -0.04 38.71 -11.03
CA ARG A 566 1.06 39.63 -10.69
C ARG A 566 1.88 39.05 -9.53
N GLN A 567 3.19 38.98 -9.69
CA GLN A 567 4.13 38.56 -8.64
C GLN A 567 4.32 39.64 -7.55
N SER A 568 3.97 40.90 -7.85
CA SER A 568 4.14 41.99 -6.89
C SER A 568 2.96 42.09 -5.93
N PRO A 569 3.19 42.13 -4.61
CA PRO A 569 2.14 42.26 -3.62
C PRO A 569 1.32 43.56 -3.74
N VAL A 570 0.03 43.46 -3.48
CA VAL A 570 -0.88 44.62 -3.39
C VAL A 570 -0.55 45.41 -2.13
N LYS A 571 -0.06 46.65 -2.27
CA LYS A 571 0.34 47.53 -1.15
C LYS A 571 -0.83 48.34 -0.59
N PHE A 572 -1.74 48.84 -1.45
CA PHE A 572 -2.84 49.67 -1.06
C PHE A 572 -4.08 48.85 -0.76
N ALA A 573 -4.68 49.05 0.44
CA ALA A 573 -5.90 48.37 0.91
C ALA A 573 -6.01 46.88 0.51
N PRO A 574 -5.03 46.05 0.89
CA PRO A 574 -4.90 44.68 0.36
C PRO A 574 -6.10 43.78 0.67
N ASN A 575 -6.78 43.99 1.79
CA ASN A 575 -8.00 43.25 2.12
C ASN A 575 -9.17 43.51 1.16
N ILE A 576 -9.09 44.63 0.36
CA ILE A 576 -10.10 44.98 -0.64
C ILE A 576 -9.65 44.58 -2.04
N PHE A 577 -8.38 44.80 -2.38
CA PHE A 577 -7.89 44.67 -3.75
C PHE A 577 -7.16 43.38 -4.05
N ALA A 578 -6.73 42.59 -3.05
CA ALA A 578 -6.13 41.28 -3.29
C ALA A 578 -7.20 40.22 -3.56
N GLU A 579 -6.96 39.36 -4.57
CA GLU A 579 -7.81 38.21 -4.91
C GLU A 579 -7.47 36.99 -4.05
N GLN A 580 -6.21 36.87 -3.65
CA GLN A 580 -5.69 35.80 -2.80
C GLN A 580 -4.50 36.32 -1.98
N ALA A 581 -4.07 35.55 -1.01
CA ALA A 581 -2.88 35.86 -0.24
C ALA A 581 -2.06 34.62 0.10
N ILE A 582 -0.74 34.82 0.24
CA ILE A 582 0.20 33.85 0.77
C ILE A 582 0.75 34.42 2.07
N TYR A 583 0.80 33.59 3.11
CA TYR A 583 1.39 33.93 4.39
C TYR A 583 2.47 32.91 4.77
N LEU A 584 3.57 33.40 5.32
CA LEU A 584 4.55 32.59 6.03
C LEU A 584 4.38 32.87 7.53
N THR A 585 4.16 31.83 8.29
CA THR A 585 3.94 31.90 9.74
C THR A 585 4.89 30.97 10.49
N SER A 586 5.14 31.26 11.75
CA SER A 586 5.90 30.42 12.68
C SER A 586 5.24 30.42 14.05
N ARG A 587 5.68 29.54 14.95
CA ARG A 587 5.36 29.64 16.38
C ARG A 587 5.91 30.97 16.94
N LYS A 588 5.19 31.57 17.91
CA LYS A 588 5.73 32.69 18.69
C LYS A 588 6.87 32.25 19.58
#